data_479716d289abb7c2643dacea227a79dc
#
_entry.id   479716d289abb7c2643dacea227a79dc
#
_cell.length_a   1.000
_cell.length_b   1.000
_cell.length_c   1.000
_cell.angle_alpha   90.00
_cell.angle_beta   90.00
_cell.angle_gamma   90.00
#
_symmetry.space_group_name_H-M   'P 1'
#
loop_
_entity.id
_entity.type
_entity.pdbx_description
1 polymer ?
#
loop_
_entity_poly.entity_id
_entity_poly.type
_entity_poly.pdbx_seq_one_letter_code
_entity_poly.pdbx_strand_id
1 'polypeptide(L)'
;MKLFNRMILAIATAVVVPLVFAADNSLDDHPGFVDFSSLTAVTNVEPTVEISLKAPLLRMVTNLIRAEDDQAAEFVSKLMRVTVNVYESNAIDVDEIADSMSAIAENLDDQGWDRVVRVREDDDHVDIYMRMSDDAEIIHGIAIMVAEPGDTVMVNIVGEISGDDISALGRRFDIDELAELEVATQ
;
A
#
# COMPACT_ATOMS: atom_id res chain seq x y z
N MET A 1 27.91 45.44 -47.60
CA MET A 1 28.09 44.95 -46.24
C MET A 1 26.77 44.98 -45.48
N LYS A 2 25.69 44.45 -46.06
CA LYS A 2 24.33 44.41 -45.51
C LYS A 2 23.52 43.12 -45.88
N LEU A 3 24.20 42.06 -46.26
CA LEU A 3 23.55 40.82 -46.74
C LEU A 3 23.88 39.60 -45.90
N PHE A 4 24.67 39.76 -44.81
CA PHE A 4 25.10 38.62 -43.97
C PHE A 4 24.29 38.46 -42.71
N ASN A 5 23.33 39.32 -42.42
CA ASN A 5 22.60 39.34 -41.14
C ASN A 5 21.14 38.89 -41.25
N ARG A 6 20.74 38.18 -42.30
CA ARG A 6 19.34 37.75 -42.49
C ARG A 6 19.18 36.23 -42.60
N MET A 7 20.21 35.46 -42.27
CA MET A 7 20.18 33.97 -42.48
C MET A 7 20.44 33.18 -41.18
N ILE A 8 20.32 33.79 -40.00
CA ILE A 8 20.43 33.03 -38.72
C ILE A 8 19.23 33.40 -37.83
N LEU A 9 18.02 33.30 -38.38
CA LEU A 9 16.82 33.40 -37.58
C LEU A 9 15.78 32.36 -38.09
N ALA A 10 16.23 31.18 -38.27
CA ALA A 10 15.36 30.02 -38.48
C ALA A 10 15.97 28.85 -37.73
N ILE A 11 15.13 28.17 -36.98
CA ILE A 11 15.41 26.89 -36.30
C ILE A 11 15.91 27.05 -34.86
N ALA A 12 15.00 27.32 -33.96
CA ALA A 12 14.98 26.65 -32.65
C ALA A 12 13.58 26.83 -32.02
N THR A 13 12.55 26.42 -32.74
CA THR A 13 11.33 25.98 -32.06
C THR A 13 11.63 24.58 -31.54
N ALA A 14 12.38 24.52 -30.47
CA ALA A 14 12.42 23.31 -29.64
C ALA A 14 11.01 23.14 -29.10
N VAL A 15 10.28 22.19 -29.67
CA VAL A 15 9.07 21.64 -29.10
C VAL A 15 9.51 20.98 -27.79
N VAL A 16 9.45 21.74 -26.70
CA VAL A 16 9.48 21.17 -25.36
C VAL A 16 8.16 20.45 -25.24
N VAL A 17 8.15 19.16 -25.60
CA VAL A 17 7.11 18.25 -25.21
C VAL A 17 7.30 18.11 -23.71
N PRO A 18 6.37 18.64 -22.87
CA PRO A 18 6.40 18.28 -21.46
C PRO A 18 6.20 16.76 -21.44
N LEU A 19 7.20 16.02 -21.02
CA LEU A 19 6.98 14.67 -20.51
C LEU A 19 6.09 14.87 -19.27
N VAL A 20 4.80 14.84 -19.49
CA VAL A 20 3.84 14.63 -18.43
C VAL A 20 4.11 13.19 -18.02
N PHE A 21 4.92 13.02 -16.97
CA PHE A 21 4.81 11.82 -16.17
C PHE A 21 3.40 11.88 -15.61
N ALA A 22 2.47 11.19 -16.26
CA ALA A 22 1.20 10.88 -15.65
C ALA A 22 1.58 10.11 -14.38
N ALA A 23 1.42 10.77 -13.23
CA ALA A 23 1.39 10.07 -11.97
C ALA A 23 0.34 8.98 -12.18
N ASP A 24 0.72 7.73 -11.97
CA ASP A 24 -0.19 6.59 -12.13
C ASP A 24 -1.16 6.60 -10.93
N ASN A 25 -2.11 7.54 -10.96
CA ASN A 25 -3.18 7.69 -9.98
C ASN A 25 -4.30 6.67 -10.22
N SER A 26 -4.09 5.73 -11.15
CA SER A 26 -5.10 4.73 -11.52
C SER A 26 -5.48 3.79 -10.37
N LEU A 27 -4.68 3.72 -9.31
CA LEU A 27 -4.93 2.90 -8.13
C LEU A 27 -5.54 3.67 -6.95
N ASP A 28 -5.61 4.99 -7.02
CA ASP A 28 -6.17 5.79 -5.92
C ASP A 28 -7.70 5.62 -5.83
N ASP A 29 -8.34 5.24 -6.95
CA ASP A 29 -9.76 4.85 -7.00
C ASP A 29 -9.99 3.34 -6.79
N HIS A 30 -8.94 2.56 -6.55
CA HIS A 30 -9.07 1.11 -6.35
C HIS A 30 -9.68 0.81 -4.98
N PRO A 31 -10.68 -0.12 -4.87
CA PRO A 31 -11.36 -0.41 -3.60
C PRO A 31 -10.44 -0.86 -2.47
N GLY A 32 -9.28 -1.44 -2.81
CA GLY A 32 -8.26 -1.86 -1.85
C GLY A 32 -7.23 -0.80 -1.49
N PHE A 33 -7.34 0.42 -2.03
CA PHE A 33 -6.40 1.51 -1.72
C PHE A 33 -6.80 2.24 -0.45
N VAL A 34 -5.81 2.52 0.40
CA VAL A 34 -5.95 3.35 1.60
C VAL A 34 -4.97 4.51 1.53
N ASP A 35 -5.48 5.72 1.70
CA ASP A 35 -4.67 6.92 1.82
C ASP A 35 -4.35 7.20 3.30
N PHE A 36 -3.10 7.00 3.69
CA PHE A 36 -2.60 7.31 5.03
C PHE A 36 -2.07 8.76 5.17
N SER A 37 -2.21 9.60 4.16
CA SER A 37 -1.73 11.00 4.21
C SER A 37 -2.43 11.82 5.31
N SER A 38 -3.62 11.40 5.73
CA SER A 38 -4.34 12.00 6.84
C SER A 38 -3.56 11.95 8.16
N LEU A 39 -2.80 10.88 8.42
CA LEU A 39 -1.94 10.78 9.60
C LEU A 39 -0.87 11.87 9.58
N THR A 40 -0.16 12.03 8.47
CA THR A 40 0.83 13.10 8.28
C THR A 40 0.20 14.48 8.44
N ALA A 41 -1.03 14.67 7.95
CA ALA A 41 -1.73 15.96 8.03
C ALA A 41 -2.16 16.32 9.47
N VAL A 42 -2.54 15.33 10.29
CA VAL A 42 -2.94 15.56 11.69
C VAL A 42 -1.72 15.70 12.58
N THR A 43 -0.76 14.79 12.49
CA THR A 43 0.43 14.80 13.35
C THR A 43 1.49 15.81 12.91
N ASN A 44 1.41 16.33 11.68
CA ASN A 44 2.43 17.17 11.03
C ASN A 44 3.84 16.53 11.08
N VAL A 45 3.90 15.21 11.11
CA VAL A 45 5.14 14.41 11.08
C VAL A 45 5.17 13.62 9.79
N GLU A 46 6.27 13.74 9.05
CA GLU A 46 6.51 12.93 7.86
C GLU A 46 7.02 11.54 8.27
N PRO A 47 6.73 10.48 7.50
CA PRO A 47 7.26 9.16 7.78
C PRO A 47 8.78 9.16 7.70
N THR A 48 9.43 8.53 8.67
CA THR A 48 10.89 8.31 8.68
C THR A 48 11.30 7.32 7.58
N VAL A 49 10.41 6.34 7.29
CA VAL A 49 10.58 5.41 6.18
C VAL A 49 9.31 5.40 5.35
N GLU A 50 9.46 5.58 4.06
CA GLU A 50 8.39 5.42 3.09
C GLU A 50 8.82 4.43 2.01
N ILE A 51 8.06 3.33 1.86
CA ILE A 51 8.24 2.34 0.82
C ILE A 51 7.00 2.35 -0.06
N SER A 52 7.18 2.48 -1.37
CA SER A 52 6.08 2.38 -2.34
C SER A 52 6.51 1.48 -3.49
N LEU A 53 6.04 0.24 -3.47
CA LEU A 53 6.26 -0.74 -4.53
C LEU A 53 5.05 -0.73 -5.47
N LYS A 54 5.22 -0.16 -6.63
CA LYS A 54 4.20 -0.12 -7.69
C LYS A 54 4.36 -1.31 -8.65
N ALA A 55 3.36 -1.57 -9.47
CA ALA A 55 3.31 -2.70 -10.40
C ALA A 55 4.60 -2.96 -11.21
N PRO A 56 5.37 -1.96 -11.73
CA PRO A 56 6.61 -2.25 -12.43
C PRO A 56 7.69 -2.89 -11.54
N LEU A 57 7.83 -2.44 -10.28
CA LEU A 57 8.77 -3.01 -9.32
C LEU A 57 8.31 -4.39 -8.85
N LEU A 58 7.01 -4.56 -8.57
CA LEU A 58 6.44 -5.86 -8.18
C LEU A 58 6.67 -6.90 -9.28
N ARG A 59 6.50 -6.56 -10.56
CA ARG A 59 6.84 -7.46 -11.68
C ARG A 59 8.32 -7.82 -11.72
N MET A 60 9.20 -6.87 -11.43
CA MET A 60 10.64 -7.15 -11.35
C MET A 60 10.95 -8.13 -10.22
N VAL A 61 10.38 -7.91 -9.02
CA VAL A 61 10.51 -8.81 -7.87
C VAL A 61 9.97 -10.20 -8.21
N THR A 62 8.77 -10.29 -8.80
CA THR A 62 8.18 -11.57 -9.25
C THR A 62 9.15 -12.35 -10.15
N ASN A 63 9.79 -11.69 -11.10
CA ASN A 63 10.73 -12.35 -12.01
C ASN A 63 12.02 -12.82 -11.30
N LEU A 64 12.48 -12.06 -10.30
CA LEU A 64 13.68 -12.43 -9.53
C LEU A 64 13.44 -13.68 -8.65
N ILE A 65 12.30 -13.74 -7.97
CA ILE A 65 12.01 -14.84 -7.05
C ILE A 65 11.48 -16.09 -7.74
N ARG A 66 10.97 -16.00 -8.97
CA ARG A 66 10.36 -17.12 -9.70
C ARG A 66 11.29 -18.32 -9.88
N ALA A 67 12.58 -18.09 -10.01
CA ALA A 67 13.56 -19.17 -10.17
C ALA A 67 13.80 -19.98 -8.89
N GLU A 68 13.50 -19.38 -7.74
CA GLU A 68 13.72 -19.98 -6.42
C GLU A 68 12.40 -20.43 -5.78
N ASP A 69 11.30 -19.73 -6.10
CA ASP A 69 10.02 -19.88 -5.46
C ASP A 69 8.85 -19.46 -6.37
N ASP A 70 8.30 -20.42 -7.10
CA ASP A 70 7.19 -20.18 -8.01
C ASP A 70 5.92 -19.72 -7.28
N GLN A 71 5.65 -20.25 -6.08
CA GLN A 71 4.44 -19.91 -5.30
C GLN A 71 4.50 -18.48 -4.78
N ALA A 72 5.65 -18.06 -4.23
CA ALA A 72 5.83 -16.67 -3.82
C ALA A 72 5.77 -15.71 -5.03
N ALA A 73 6.32 -16.11 -6.18
CA ALA A 73 6.23 -15.34 -7.41
C ALA A 73 4.79 -15.19 -7.90
N GLU A 74 3.98 -16.24 -7.80
CA GLU A 74 2.55 -16.21 -8.14
C GLU A 74 1.81 -15.21 -7.23
N PHE A 75 2.00 -15.30 -5.92
CA PHE A 75 1.41 -14.36 -4.98
C PHE A 75 1.80 -12.90 -5.29
N VAL A 76 3.10 -12.61 -5.41
CA VAL A 76 3.57 -11.25 -5.71
C VAL A 76 3.05 -10.73 -7.04
N SER A 77 2.80 -11.60 -8.02
CA SER A 77 2.25 -11.21 -9.33
C SER A 77 0.81 -10.69 -9.27
N LYS A 78 0.05 -11.01 -8.23
CA LYS A 78 -1.32 -10.56 -7.97
C LYS A 78 -1.36 -9.19 -7.29
N LEU A 79 -0.23 -8.72 -6.77
CA LEU A 79 -0.13 -7.43 -6.10
C LEU A 79 0.01 -6.29 -7.11
N MET A 80 -0.69 -5.20 -6.87
CA MET A 80 -0.70 -3.98 -7.68
C MET A 80 0.12 -2.86 -7.05
N ARG A 81 0.03 -2.75 -5.72
CA ARG A 81 0.81 -1.76 -4.93
C ARG A 81 1.03 -2.31 -3.51
N VAL A 82 2.21 -2.03 -2.97
CA VAL A 82 2.48 -2.17 -1.53
C VAL A 82 3.07 -0.86 -1.04
N THR A 83 2.45 -0.28 -0.03
CA THR A 83 2.92 0.94 0.63
C THR A 83 3.21 0.64 2.10
N VAL A 84 4.34 1.10 2.60
CA VAL A 84 4.71 1.02 4.02
C VAL A 84 5.21 2.38 4.45
N ASN A 85 4.58 2.95 5.47
CA ASN A 85 5.01 4.17 6.13
C ASN A 85 5.36 3.88 7.58
N VAL A 86 6.55 4.29 7.99
CA VAL A 86 7.00 4.18 9.39
C VAL A 86 7.20 5.58 9.93
N TYR A 87 6.61 5.85 11.08
CA TYR A 87 6.73 7.11 11.81
C TYR A 87 7.42 6.81 13.13
N GLU A 88 8.60 7.42 13.37
CA GLU A 88 9.28 7.35 14.65
C GLU A 88 8.73 8.46 15.56
N SER A 89 8.14 8.07 16.68
CA SER A 89 7.28 8.95 17.46
C SER A 89 7.86 9.47 18.77
N ASN A 90 9.15 9.68 18.89
CA ASN A 90 9.68 10.41 20.05
C ASN A 90 9.13 11.87 20.18
N ALA A 91 8.33 12.31 19.22
CA ALA A 91 7.77 13.65 19.12
C ALA A 91 6.24 13.70 19.00
N ILE A 92 5.55 12.55 18.87
CA ILE A 92 4.10 12.50 18.71
C ILE A 92 3.50 11.94 20.02
N ASP A 93 2.43 12.56 20.49
CA ASP A 93 1.64 12.06 21.61
C ASP A 93 0.91 10.76 21.16
N VAL A 94 1.03 9.70 21.96
CA VAL A 94 0.39 8.40 21.68
C VAL A 94 -1.14 8.56 21.55
N ASP A 95 -1.75 9.46 22.33
CA ASP A 95 -3.18 9.75 22.23
C ASP A 95 -3.54 10.38 20.89
N GLU A 96 -2.70 11.24 20.31
CA GLU A 96 -2.92 11.87 19.01
C GLU A 96 -2.82 10.85 17.85
N ILE A 97 -1.91 9.87 17.98
CA ILE A 97 -1.82 8.74 17.06
C ILE A 97 -3.07 7.87 17.15
N ALA A 98 -3.50 7.53 18.37
CA ALA A 98 -4.68 6.70 18.60
C ALA A 98 -5.96 7.35 18.04
N ASP A 99 -6.13 8.66 18.19
CA ASP A 99 -7.23 9.42 17.59
C ASP A 99 -7.17 9.39 16.06
N SER A 100 -5.99 9.56 15.48
CA SER A 100 -5.79 9.50 14.03
C SER A 100 -6.06 8.10 13.47
N MET A 101 -5.59 7.06 14.14
CA MET A 101 -5.90 5.67 13.78
C MET A 101 -7.41 5.39 13.87
N SER A 102 -8.09 5.94 14.86
CA SER A 102 -9.53 5.80 15.02
C SER A 102 -10.28 6.47 13.87
N ALA A 103 -9.86 7.66 13.44
CA ALA A 103 -10.46 8.35 12.30
C ALA A 103 -10.23 7.59 10.97
N ILE A 104 -9.05 7.00 10.78
CA ILE A 104 -8.77 6.12 9.63
C ILE A 104 -9.67 4.88 9.70
N ALA A 105 -9.81 4.27 10.87
CA ALA A 105 -10.64 3.09 11.11
C ALA A 105 -12.11 3.35 10.76
N GLU A 106 -12.69 4.47 11.21
CA GLU A 106 -14.06 4.88 10.88
C GLU A 106 -14.23 5.06 9.35
N ASN A 107 -13.26 5.66 8.70
CA ASN A 107 -13.28 5.84 7.25
C ASN A 107 -13.23 4.49 6.50
N LEU A 108 -12.43 3.53 6.97
CA LEU A 108 -12.37 2.18 6.42
C LEU A 108 -13.70 1.44 6.59
N ASP A 109 -14.30 1.49 7.79
CA ASP A 109 -15.60 0.89 8.07
C ASP A 109 -16.68 1.48 7.12
N ASP A 110 -16.71 2.79 6.90
CA ASP A 110 -17.64 3.47 5.99
C ASP A 110 -17.44 3.08 4.52
N GLN A 111 -16.22 2.74 4.13
CA GLN A 111 -15.87 2.26 2.79
C GLN A 111 -16.11 0.76 2.60
N GLY A 112 -16.60 0.06 3.61
CA GLY A 112 -16.90 -1.37 3.56
C GLY A 112 -15.67 -2.27 3.70
N TRP A 113 -14.68 -1.82 4.47
CA TRP A 113 -13.61 -2.67 4.92
C TRP A 113 -14.04 -3.42 6.18
N ASP A 114 -13.65 -4.68 6.29
CA ASP A 114 -13.88 -5.50 7.48
C ASP A 114 -12.65 -5.51 8.35
N ARG A 115 -12.82 -5.15 9.64
CA ARG A 115 -11.75 -5.30 10.61
C ARG A 115 -11.66 -6.75 11.07
N VAL A 116 -10.54 -7.40 10.71
CA VAL A 116 -10.31 -8.83 11.01
C VAL A 116 -9.48 -9.05 12.27
N VAL A 117 -8.63 -8.08 12.64
CA VAL A 117 -7.82 -8.15 13.87
C VAL A 117 -7.90 -6.83 14.60
N ARG A 118 -8.04 -6.88 15.90
CA ARG A 118 -7.81 -5.77 16.84
C ARG A 118 -7.09 -6.29 18.06
N VAL A 119 -5.92 -5.73 18.34
CA VAL A 119 -5.17 -5.95 19.56
C VAL A 119 -5.08 -4.62 20.31
N ARG A 120 -5.27 -4.66 21.61
CA ARG A 120 -5.07 -3.56 22.54
C ARG A 120 -4.46 -4.15 23.79
N GLU A 121 -3.17 -3.99 23.95
CA GLU A 121 -2.41 -4.53 25.07
C GLU A 121 -1.44 -3.45 25.54
N ASP A 122 -1.60 -3.02 26.78
CA ASP A 122 -0.88 -1.87 27.36
C ASP A 122 -0.95 -0.64 26.43
N ASP A 123 0.19 -0.21 25.87
CA ASP A 123 0.29 0.90 24.92
C ASP A 123 0.38 0.43 23.45
N ASP A 124 0.24 -0.89 23.21
CA ASP A 124 0.32 -1.46 21.86
C ASP A 124 -1.06 -1.53 21.21
N HIS A 125 -1.17 -1.00 20.01
CA HIS A 125 -2.40 -0.99 19.22
C HIS A 125 -2.15 -1.61 17.85
N VAL A 126 -2.90 -2.66 17.50
CA VAL A 126 -2.87 -3.27 16.18
C VAL A 126 -4.29 -3.37 15.63
N ASP A 127 -4.52 -2.84 14.46
CA ASP A 127 -5.74 -3.05 13.68
C ASP A 127 -5.38 -3.58 12.29
N ILE A 128 -6.04 -4.64 11.85
CA ILE A 128 -5.93 -5.17 10.49
C ILE A 128 -7.30 -5.18 9.85
N TYR A 129 -7.39 -4.57 8.69
CA TYR A 129 -8.58 -4.48 7.87
C TYR A 129 -8.38 -5.19 6.53
N MET A 130 -9.45 -5.77 6.01
CA MET A 130 -9.49 -6.35 4.67
C MET A 130 -10.66 -5.76 3.89
N ARG A 131 -10.43 -5.43 2.63
CA ARG A 131 -11.47 -5.07 1.67
C ARG A 131 -11.71 -6.23 0.75
N MET A 132 -12.83 -6.89 0.91
CA MET A 132 -13.22 -8.05 0.08
C MET A 132 -14.15 -7.64 -1.05
N SER A 133 -14.20 -8.47 -2.10
CA SER A 133 -15.25 -8.45 -3.11
C SER A 133 -16.63 -8.82 -2.51
N ASP A 134 -17.72 -8.49 -3.18
CA ASP A 134 -19.08 -8.73 -2.69
C ASP A 134 -19.38 -10.24 -2.48
N ASP A 135 -18.72 -11.12 -3.22
CA ASP A 135 -18.80 -12.57 -3.10
C ASP A 135 -17.78 -13.16 -2.10
N ALA A 136 -16.96 -12.32 -1.50
CA ALA A 136 -15.88 -12.68 -0.58
C ALA A 136 -14.81 -13.64 -1.16
N GLU A 137 -14.70 -13.75 -2.49
CA GLU A 137 -13.70 -14.62 -3.13
C GLU A 137 -12.34 -13.92 -3.29
N ILE A 138 -12.34 -12.58 -3.40
CA ILE A 138 -11.14 -11.78 -3.65
C ILE A 138 -10.97 -10.72 -2.56
N ILE A 139 -9.75 -10.62 -2.06
CA ILE A 139 -9.30 -9.54 -1.20
C ILE A 139 -8.66 -8.48 -2.09
N HIS A 140 -9.30 -7.32 -2.21
CA HIS A 140 -8.82 -6.17 -2.98
C HIS A 140 -7.74 -5.38 -2.25
N GLY A 141 -7.78 -5.40 -0.93
CA GLY A 141 -6.82 -4.66 -0.11
C GLY A 141 -6.70 -5.19 1.30
N ILE A 142 -5.50 -5.01 1.86
CA ILE A 142 -5.21 -5.24 3.27
C ILE A 142 -4.61 -3.95 3.82
N ALA A 143 -5.14 -3.46 4.93
CA ALA A 143 -4.59 -2.33 5.67
C ALA A 143 -4.17 -2.80 7.06
N ILE A 144 -2.92 -2.53 7.42
CA ILE A 144 -2.35 -2.88 8.73
C ILE A 144 -1.91 -1.57 9.38
N MET A 145 -2.37 -1.34 10.59
CA MET A 145 -2.01 -0.19 11.41
C MET A 145 -1.48 -0.70 12.73
N VAL A 146 -0.25 -0.34 13.04
CA VAL A 146 0.43 -0.69 14.28
C VAL A 146 0.91 0.60 14.94
N ALA A 147 0.59 0.79 16.20
CA ALA A 147 1.18 1.84 17.03
C ALA A 147 1.72 1.20 18.30
N GLU A 148 2.99 1.45 18.54
CA GLU A 148 3.74 1.03 19.73
C GLU A 148 4.45 2.26 20.31
N PRO A 149 4.88 2.24 21.58
CA PRO A 149 5.66 3.32 22.15
C PRO A 149 6.94 3.60 21.34
N GLY A 150 6.97 4.72 20.64
CA GLY A 150 8.09 5.13 19.80
C GLY A 150 7.92 4.91 18.30
N ASP A 151 7.08 3.98 17.86
CA ASP A 151 6.95 3.63 16.45
C ASP A 151 5.49 3.45 16.01
N THR A 152 5.16 3.98 14.84
CA THR A 152 3.87 3.73 14.18
C THR A 152 4.12 3.22 12.78
N VAL A 153 3.51 2.10 12.41
CA VAL A 153 3.65 1.47 11.09
C VAL A 153 2.28 1.38 10.42
N MET A 154 2.21 1.91 9.20
CA MET A 154 1.04 1.82 8.34
C MET A 154 1.40 1.06 7.07
N VAL A 155 0.65 0.00 6.76
CA VAL A 155 0.85 -0.80 5.56
C VAL A 155 -0.45 -0.86 4.78
N ASN A 156 -0.38 -0.62 3.47
CA ASN A 156 -1.46 -0.94 2.55
C ASN A 156 -0.96 -1.85 1.44
N ILE A 157 -1.63 -2.96 1.26
CA ILE A 157 -1.39 -3.93 0.20
C ILE A 157 -2.62 -3.91 -0.71
N VAL A 158 -2.42 -3.60 -1.98
CA VAL A 158 -3.47 -3.57 -3.01
C VAL A 158 -3.22 -4.69 -4.00
N GLY A 159 -4.24 -5.48 -4.29
CA GLY A 159 -4.11 -6.60 -5.23
C GLY A 159 -5.41 -7.36 -5.44
N GLU A 160 -5.32 -8.50 -6.11
CA GLU A 160 -6.40 -9.47 -6.27
C GLU A 160 -5.97 -10.79 -5.60
N ILE A 161 -6.10 -10.84 -4.28
CA ILE A 161 -5.60 -11.92 -3.43
C ILE A 161 -6.78 -12.85 -3.11
N SER A 162 -6.63 -14.14 -3.38
CA SER A 162 -7.65 -15.15 -3.04
C SER A 162 -7.40 -15.74 -1.63
N GLY A 163 -8.41 -16.40 -1.08
CA GLY A 163 -8.27 -17.16 0.15
C GLY A 163 -7.19 -18.26 0.06
N ASP A 164 -7.06 -18.88 -1.10
CA ASP A 164 -6.01 -19.89 -1.36
C ASP A 164 -4.60 -19.29 -1.26
N ASP A 165 -4.41 -18.05 -1.68
CA ASP A 165 -3.14 -17.33 -1.57
C ASP A 165 -2.77 -17.10 -0.10
N ILE A 166 -3.74 -16.69 0.71
CA ILE A 166 -3.55 -16.49 2.15
C ILE A 166 -3.22 -17.82 2.84
N SER A 167 -3.97 -18.88 2.53
CA SER A 167 -3.71 -20.22 3.06
C SER A 167 -2.33 -20.74 2.66
N ALA A 168 -1.90 -20.47 1.44
CA ALA A 168 -0.57 -20.83 0.96
C ALA A 168 0.54 -20.11 1.74
N LEU A 169 0.35 -18.81 2.04
CA LEU A 169 1.26 -18.05 2.90
C LEU A 169 1.26 -18.59 4.34
N GLY A 170 0.09 -18.88 4.91
CA GLY A 170 -0.05 -19.44 6.25
C GLY A 170 0.77 -20.74 6.40
N ARG A 171 0.60 -21.67 5.47
CA ARG A 171 1.37 -22.93 5.43
C ARG A 171 2.88 -22.69 5.32
N ARG A 172 3.30 -21.67 4.56
CA ARG A 172 4.71 -21.37 4.34
C ARG A 172 5.41 -20.79 5.56
N PHE A 173 4.70 -19.96 6.30
CA PHE A 173 5.24 -19.27 7.48
C PHE A 173 4.89 -19.98 8.80
N ASP A 174 4.32 -21.21 8.73
CA ASP A 174 3.87 -21.98 9.89
C ASP A 174 2.88 -21.19 10.77
N ILE A 175 1.98 -20.41 10.12
CA ILE A 175 0.89 -19.69 10.78
C ILE A 175 -0.37 -20.53 10.62
N ASP A 176 -0.65 -21.38 11.61
CA ASP A 176 -1.73 -22.36 11.57
C ASP A 176 -3.10 -21.71 11.36
N GLU A 177 -3.36 -20.56 11.98
CA GLU A 177 -4.61 -19.80 11.87
C GLU A 177 -4.90 -19.36 10.43
N LEU A 178 -3.87 -19.05 9.64
CA LEU A 178 -4.02 -18.66 8.23
C LEU A 178 -4.07 -19.88 7.31
N ALA A 179 -3.45 -20.99 7.69
CA ALA A 179 -3.43 -22.21 6.90
C ALA A 179 -4.81 -22.90 6.86
N GLU A 180 -5.66 -22.67 7.86
CA GLU A 180 -6.98 -23.28 8.01
C GLU A 180 -8.13 -22.53 7.32
N LEU A 181 -7.87 -21.36 6.68
CA LEU A 181 -8.91 -20.56 6.01
C LEU A 181 -9.50 -21.21 4.75
N GLU A 182 -9.05 -22.40 4.37
CA GLU A 182 -9.47 -23.14 3.17
C GLU A 182 -10.91 -23.71 3.24
N VAL A 183 -11.68 -23.55 4.32
CA VAL A 183 -12.84 -24.43 4.59
C VAL A 183 -14.20 -23.73 4.64
N ALA A 184 -14.35 -22.53 4.16
CA ALA A 184 -15.67 -21.86 4.20
C ALA A 184 -16.42 -21.82 2.86
N THR A 185 -16.02 -22.63 1.85
CA THR A 185 -16.72 -22.69 0.56
C THR A 185 -17.26 -24.09 0.29
N GLN A 186 -18.39 -24.44 0.93
CA GLN A 186 -19.32 -25.50 0.47
C GLN A 186 -20.74 -25.02 0.67
#